data_041cb46d32476c5f3c96b0fe086346cf
#
_entry.id   041cb46d32476c5f3c96b0fe086346cf
#
_cell.length_a   1.000
_cell.length_b   1.000
_cell.length_c   1.000
_cell.angle_alpha   90.00
_cell.angle_beta   90.00
_cell.angle_gamma   90.00
#
_symmetry.space_group_name_H-M   'P 1'
#
loop_
_entity.id
_entity.type
_entity.pdbx_description
1 polymer ?
#
loop_
_entity_poly.entity_id
_entity_poly.type
_entity_poly.pdbx_seq_one_letter_code
_entity_poly.pdbx_strand_id
1 'polypeptide(L)'
;MTFAILTDSTADLDQNWAKEHQVTILGLTIELDGTVYQTVGQGQLTSPELLEAMKNGAKPTTSQVNVGQFQETFEQFAKEGKALLYVAFSSVLSGTYQSAVMARDLVIEDYPEAVIEIIDPKVAGIGEGYLVMRAVAARDAGRSLAEAKEEIMDLAPKLRTYFLVDDLYHLMRGGRLSKSAAIMGSLASIKPILWIDAEGKLVPISKVRGRKKAVRELLELIKADIGEGTALVSYTNDLEGAEVLKQEMLALEGIDEVLVMPLGPVISAHVGPNALIGFVIGKENRK
;
A
#
# COMPACT_ATOMS: atom_id res chain seq x y z
N MET A 1 27.06 -8.37 -3.40
CA MET A 1 27.00 -7.18 -2.53
C MET A 1 25.60 -7.04 -2.02
N THR A 2 25.41 -6.78 -0.74
CA THR A 2 24.09 -6.50 -0.17
C THR A 2 23.61 -5.14 -0.67
N PHE A 3 22.35 -5.03 -1.08
CA PHE A 3 21.72 -3.79 -1.50
C PHE A 3 20.85 -3.22 -0.38
N ALA A 4 20.62 -1.92 -0.41
CA ALA A 4 19.69 -1.24 0.48
C ALA A 4 18.25 -1.34 -0.05
N ILE A 5 17.27 -1.31 0.86
CA ILE A 5 15.85 -1.34 0.50
C ILE A 5 15.18 -0.08 1.05
N LEU A 6 14.45 0.59 0.19
CA LEU A 6 13.65 1.78 0.47
C LEU A 6 12.20 1.53 0.10
N THR A 7 11.30 2.09 0.88
CA THR A 7 9.87 2.21 0.58
C THR A 7 9.32 3.52 1.13
N ASP A 8 8.04 3.72 1.03
CA ASP A 8 7.38 4.87 1.64
C ASP A 8 6.28 4.45 2.63
N SER A 9 5.73 5.41 3.35
CA SER A 9 4.80 5.13 4.45
C SER A 9 3.46 4.55 4.03
N THR A 10 3.20 4.40 2.73
CA THR A 10 2.00 3.74 2.21
C THR A 10 2.14 2.22 2.14
N ALA A 11 3.35 1.68 2.35
CA ALA A 11 3.59 0.25 2.49
C ALA A 11 2.98 -0.36 3.76
N ASP A 12 2.53 0.48 4.70
CA ASP A 12 1.89 0.12 5.97
C ASP A 12 2.70 -0.88 6.81
N LEU A 13 4.03 -0.83 6.68
CA LEU A 13 4.95 -1.68 7.44
C LEU A 13 5.12 -1.18 8.87
N ASP A 14 5.23 -2.10 9.81
CA ASP A 14 5.64 -1.79 11.17
C ASP A 14 7.05 -1.19 11.19
N GLN A 15 7.23 -0.05 11.87
CA GLN A 15 8.52 0.67 11.89
C GLN A 15 9.62 -0.07 12.63
N ASN A 16 9.28 -0.89 13.64
CA ASN A 16 10.28 -1.71 14.34
C ASN A 16 10.74 -2.84 13.42
N TRP A 17 9.79 -3.49 12.73
CA TRP A 17 10.12 -4.48 11.70
C TRP A 17 11.03 -3.89 10.62
N ALA A 18 10.69 -2.71 10.09
CA ALA A 18 11.50 -2.05 9.07
C ALA A 18 12.92 -1.74 9.57
N LYS A 19 13.04 -1.27 10.81
CA LYS A 19 14.34 -1.00 11.45
C LYS A 19 15.16 -2.29 11.65
N GLU A 20 14.55 -3.35 12.13
CA GLU A 20 15.19 -4.65 12.35
C GLU A 20 15.72 -5.24 11.03
N HIS A 21 14.97 -5.06 9.95
CA HIS A 21 15.34 -5.51 8.61
C HIS A 21 16.06 -4.46 7.76
N GLN A 22 16.52 -3.35 8.35
CA GLN A 22 17.26 -2.29 7.66
C GLN A 22 16.56 -1.79 6.39
N VAL A 23 15.24 -1.61 6.48
CA VAL A 23 14.42 -0.97 5.44
C VAL A 23 14.25 0.50 5.80
N THR A 24 14.59 1.39 4.87
CA THR A 24 14.34 2.82 5.01
C THR A 24 12.90 3.12 4.57
N ILE A 25 12.16 3.91 5.36
CA ILE A 25 10.80 4.35 5.01
C ILE A 25 10.79 5.87 4.92
N LEU A 26 10.42 6.42 3.76
CA LEU A 26 10.14 7.85 3.60
C LEU A 26 8.66 8.13 3.89
N GLY A 27 8.39 9.17 4.68
CA GLY A 27 7.04 9.55 5.08
C GLY A 27 6.34 10.44 4.06
N LEU A 28 5.15 10.07 3.62
CA LEU A 28 4.19 11.03 3.12
C LEU A 28 3.71 11.88 4.30
N THR A 29 3.09 13.03 4.03
CA THR A 29 2.53 13.88 5.08
C THR A 29 1.02 13.96 5.01
N ILE A 30 0.40 14.28 6.15
CA ILE A 30 -1.04 14.50 6.26
C ILE A 30 -1.26 15.90 6.81
N GLU A 31 -2.04 16.69 6.09
CA GLU A 31 -2.55 17.95 6.62
C GLU A 31 -3.94 17.68 7.23
N LEU A 32 -4.09 18.06 8.48
CA LEU A 32 -5.31 17.92 9.26
C LEU A 32 -5.59 19.24 10.00
N ASP A 33 -6.68 19.90 9.66
CA ASP A 33 -7.12 21.16 10.27
C ASP A 33 -6.02 22.24 10.28
N GLY A 34 -5.26 22.36 9.18
CA GLY A 34 -4.17 23.35 8.99
C GLY A 34 -2.84 22.94 9.62
N THR A 35 -2.74 21.77 10.26
CA THR A 35 -1.49 21.24 10.81
C THR A 35 -0.97 20.12 9.92
N VAL A 36 0.32 20.15 9.59
CA VAL A 36 0.99 19.10 8.80
C VAL A 36 1.66 18.11 9.75
N TYR A 37 1.28 16.85 9.61
CA TYR A 37 1.80 15.73 10.39
C TYR A 37 2.70 14.84 9.56
N GLN A 38 3.77 14.34 10.19
CA GLN A 38 4.57 13.25 9.64
C GLN A 38 3.87 11.90 9.84
N THR A 39 4.15 10.95 8.95
CA THR A 39 3.61 9.58 9.04
C THR A 39 4.66 8.54 9.42
N VAL A 40 5.89 8.99 9.65
CA VAL A 40 7.01 8.18 10.15
C VAL A 40 7.77 8.95 11.22
N GLY A 41 8.42 8.22 12.15
CA GLY A 41 9.25 8.79 13.21
C GLY A 41 8.47 9.14 14.47
N GLN A 42 9.15 9.84 15.39
CA GLN A 42 8.56 10.22 16.68
C GLN A 42 7.45 11.27 16.49
N GLY A 43 6.33 11.08 17.20
CA GLY A 43 5.20 12.01 17.12
C GLY A 43 4.43 11.97 15.82
N GLN A 44 4.58 10.90 15.06
CA GLN A 44 3.79 10.67 13.85
C GLN A 44 2.29 10.60 14.15
N LEU A 45 1.48 11.05 13.20
CA LEU A 45 0.03 10.86 13.26
C LEU A 45 -0.30 9.36 13.07
N THR A 46 -1.06 8.79 13.98
CA THR A 46 -1.52 7.41 13.90
C THR A 46 -2.87 7.28 13.19
N SER A 47 -3.17 6.10 12.62
CA SER A 47 -4.48 5.85 12.01
C SER A 47 -5.66 6.01 12.99
N PRO A 48 -5.60 5.53 14.24
CA PRO A 48 -6.68 5.77 15.21
C PRO A 48 -6.95 7.26 15.48
N GLU A 49 -5.91 8.07 15.65
CA GLU A 49 -6.06 9.53 15.85
C GLU A 49 -6.68 10.21 14.63
N LEU A 50 -6.21 9.87 13.43
CA LEU A 50 -6.76 10.36 12.17
C LEU A 50 -8.23 9.98 12.01
N LEU A 51 -8.59 8.72 12.22
CA LEU A 51 -9.95 8.22 12.04
C LEU A 51 -10.92 8.85 13.06
N GLU A 52 -10.47 9.10 14.29
CA GLU A 52 -11.28 9.81 15.29
C GLU A 52 -11.51 11.29 14.88
N ALA A 53 -10.48 11.96 14.36
CA ALA A 53 -10.64 13.30 13.80
C ALA A 53 -11.61 13.33 12.61
N MET A 54 -11.50 12.34 11.69
CA MET A 54 -12.41 12.21 10.55
C MET A 54 -13.86 11.95 10.98
N LYS A 55 -14.08 11.15 12.02
CA LYS A 55 -15.40 10.91 12.61
C LYS A 55 -16.00 12.20 13.18
N ASN A 56 -15.17 13.09 13.71
CA ASN A 56 -15.54 14.42 14.20
C ASN A 56 -15.66 15.47 13.08
N GLY A 57 -15.57 15.07 11.82
CA GLY A 57 -15.81 15.91 10.64
C GLY A 57 -14.56 16.49 9.97
N ALA A 58 -13.37 16.17 10.46
CA ALA A 58 -12.12 16.59 9.82
C ALA A 58 -11.99 15.98 8.40
N LYS A 59 -11.32 16.73 7.52
CA LYS A 59 -11.15 16.38 6.10
C LYS A 59 -9.68 16.38 5.75
N PRO A 60 -8.91 15.36 6.16
CA PRO A 60 -7.48 15.31 5.92
C PRO A 60 -7.15 15.34 4.43
N THR A 61 -6.01 15.92 4.10
CA THR A 61 -5.35 15.80 2.80
C THR A 61 -3.98 15.17 2.97
N THR A 62 -3.47 14.54 1.92
CA THR A 62 -2.16 13.89 1.93
C THR A 62 -1.23 14.52 0.91
N SER A 63 0.06 14.62 1.22
CA SER A 63 1.09 15.06 0.29
C SER A 63 2.12 13.97 0.08
N GLN A 64 2.57 13.84 -1.17
CA GLN A 64 3.58 12.88 -1.58
C GLN A 64 4.94 13.16 -0.95
N VAL A 65 5.82 12.17 -0.94
CA VAL A 65 7.26 12.40 -0.69
C VAL A 65 7.80 13.26 -1.83
N ASN A 66 8.48 14.36 -1.49
CA ASN A 66 8.98 15.30 -2.48
C ASN A 66 10.35 14.88 -3.05
N VAL A 67 10.74 15.51 -4.16
CA VAL A 67 11.99 15.23 -4.86
C VAL A 67 13.21 15.43 -3.95
N GLY A 68 13.23 16.48 -3.12
CA GLY A 68 14.37 16.77 -2.23
C GLY A 68 14.60 15.70 -1.17
N GLN A 69 13.53 15.15 -0.59
CA GLN A 69 13.63 14.04 0.38
C GLN A 69 14.21 12.77 -0.27
N PHE A 70 13.79 12.43 -1.49
CA PHE A 70 14.37 11.34 -2.23
C PHE A 70 15.81 11.61 -2.61
N GLN A 71 16.12 12.80 -3.10
CA GLN A 71 17.48 13.19 -3.49
C GLN A 71 18.46 13.05 -2.33
N GLU A 72 18.13 13.59 -1.16
CA GLU A 72 18.95 13.47 0.06
C GLU A 72 19.21 12.01 0.41
N THR A 73 18.16 11.19 0.37
CA THR A 73 18.25 9.75 0.68
C THR A 73 19.08 8.99 -0.34
N PHE A 74 18.86 9.24 -1.63
CA PHE A 74 19.59 8.58 -2.71
C PHE A 74 21.07 8.97 -2.73
N GLU A 75 21.39 10.25 -2.50
CA GLU A 75 22.77 10.73 -2.35
C GLU A 75 23.50 10.05 -1.19
N GLN A 76 22.81 9.81 -0.07
CA GLN A 76 23.41 9.10 1.06
C GLN A 76 23.86 7.70 0.63
N PHE A 77 22.99 6.91 -0.01
CA PHE A 77 23.34 5.58 -0.48
C PHE A 77 24.39 5.59 -1.60
N ALA A 78 24.35 6.57 -2.49
CA ALA A 78 25.34 6.75 -3.54
C ALA A 78 26.73 7.04 -2.94
N LYS A 79 26.84 7.94 -1.95
CA LYS A 79 28.08 8.23 -1.20
C LYS A 79 28.65 7.02 -0.47
N GLU A 80 27.76 6.13 0.02
CA GLU A 80 28.16 4.88 0.66
C GLU A 80 28.51 3.77 -0.34
N GLY A 81 28.36 4.00 -1.65
CA GLY A 81 28.55 2.99 -2.69
C GLY A 81 27.57 1.82 -2.61
N LYS A 82 26.40 2.03 -2.02
CA LYS A 82 25.37 1.00 -1.87
C LYS A 82 24.37 1.07 -3.00
N ALA A 83 24.14 -0.07 -3.66
CA ALA A 83 23.01 -0.23 -4.58
C ALA A 83 21.69 -0.16 -3.80
N LEU A 84 20.67 0.45 -4.39
CA LEU A 84 19.37 0.72 -3.74
C LEU A 84 18.23 0.17 -4.59
N LEU A 85 17.29 -0.52 -3.92
CA LEU A 85 16.00 -0.90 -4.47
C LEU A 85 14.89 -0.13 -3.75
N TYR A 86 14.16 0.71 -4.48
CA TYR A 86 12.95 1.36 -4.00
C TYR A 86 11.71 0.65 -4.55
N VAL A 87 10.91 0.10 -3.65
CA VAL A 87 9.56 -0.42 -3.96
C VAL A 87 8.58 0.69 -3.64
N ALA A 88 7.95 1.24 -4.67
CA ALA A 88 7.18 2.47 -4.58
C ALA A 88 5.67 2.23 -4.42
N PHE A 89 4.99 3.22 -3.88
CA PHE A 89 3.54 3.36 -4.00
C PHE A 89 3.12 3.53 -5.47
N SER A 90 1.97 2.94 -5.85
CA SER A 90 1.43 3.04 -7.20
C SER A 90 1.48 4.45 -7.77
N SER A 91 2.14 4.62 -8.92
CA SER A 91 2.26 5.90 -9.63
C SER A 91 0.92 6.49 -10.07
N VAL A 92 -0.14 5.68 -10.12
CA VAL A 92 -1.50 6.11 -10.48
C VAL A 92 -2.22 6.76 -9.29
N LEU A 93 -1.83 6.39 -8.07
CA LEU A 93 -2.46 6.86 -6.84
C LEU A 93 -1.73 8.04 -6.20
N SER A 94 -0.42 8.20 -6.48
CA SER A 94 0.42 9.26 -5.91
C SER A 94 1.53 9.69 -6.86
N GLY A 95 1.93 10.95 -6.79
CA GLY A 95 3.13 11.46 -7.47
C GLY A 95 4.45 11.05 -6.80
N THR A 96 4.42 10.29 -5.70
CA THR A 96 5.62 9.83 -4.97
C THR A 96 6.61 9.09 -5.88
N TYR A 97 6.11 8.15 -6.69
CA TYR A 97 6.94 7.45 -7.69
C TYR A 97 7.65 8.43 -8.63
N GLN A 98 6.92 9.42 -9.18
CA GLN A 98 7.52 10.39 -10.10
C GLN A 98 8.56 11.28 -9.41
N SER A 99 8.34 11.65 -8.14
CA SER A 99 9.34 12.37 -7.34
C SER A 99 10.64 11.54 -7.19
N ALA A 100 10.52 10.25 -6.95
CA ALA A 100 11.68 9.36 -6.85
C ALA A 100 12.44 9.24 -8.17
N VAL A 101 11.73 9.11 -9.31
CA VAL A 101 12.35 9.05 -10.64
C VAL A 101 13.14 10.34 -10.92
N MET A 102 12.54 11.50 -10.65
CA MET A 102 13.22 12.80 -10.84
C MET A 102 14.45 12.94 -9.94
N ALA A 103 14.33 12.51 -8.68
CA ALA A 103 15.46 12.55 -7.74
C ALA A 103 16.60 11.63 -8.16
N ARG A 104 16.28 10.40 -8.62
CA ARG A 104 17.28 9.47 -9.16
C ARG A 104 18.05 10.11 -10.31
N ASP A 105 17.34 10.69 -11.27
CA ASP A 105 17.97 11.28 -12.45
C ASP A 105 18.94 12.42 -12.07
N LEU A 106 18.57 13.26 -11.08
CA LEU A 106 19.47 14.29 -10.53
C LEU A 106 20.69 13.68 -9.83
N VAL A 107 20.48 12.64 -9.01
CA VAL A 107 21.58 12.01 -8.26
C VAL A 107 22.59 11.31 -9.21
N ILE A 108 22.12 10.69 -10.29
CA ILE A 108 23.01 10.04 -11.27
C ILE A 108 23.88 11.06 -12.02
N GLU A 109 23.47 12.30 -12.18
CA GLU A 109 24.32 13.37 -12.76
C GLU A 109 25.58 13.59 -11.91
N ASP A 110 25.43 13.59 -10.56
CA ASP A 110 26.56 13.80 -9.64
C ASP A 110 27.28 12.50 -9.24
N TYR A 111 26.57 11.37 -9.28
CA TYR A 111 27.06 10.03 -8.91
C TYR A 111 26.78 9.01 -10.02
N PRO A 112 27.52 9.05 -11.17
CA PRO A 112 27.22 8.21 -12.33
C PRO A 112 27.29 6.69 -12.07
N GLU A 113 28.05 6.28 -11.06
CA GLU A 113 28.18 4.85 -10.67
C GLU A 113 27.09 4.39 -9.69
N ALA A 114 26.17 5.28 -9.27
CA ALA A 114 25.11 4.93 -8.35
C ALA A 114 24.10 3.96 -9.01
N VAL A 115 23.77 2.90 -8.31
CA VAL A 115 22.77 1.92 -8.77
C VAL A 115 21.51 2.14 -7.97
N ILE A 116 20.51 2.77 -8.58
CA ILE A 116 19.22 3.09 -7.95
C ILE A 116 18.11 2.51 -8.83
N GLU A 117 17.50 1.43 -8.37
CA GLU A 117 16.37 0.79 -9.03
C GLU A 117 15.06 1.18 -8.36
N ILE A 118 14.09 1.58 -9.16
CA ILE A 118 12.75 2.01 -8.69
C ILE A 118 11.71 1.12 -9.35
N ILE A 119 10.88 0.47 -8.57
CA ILE A 119 9.78 -0.37 -9.05
C ILE A 119 8.45 0.34 -8.78
N ASP A 120 7.61 0.46 -9.81
CA ASP A 120 6.21 0.83 -9.71
C ASP A 120 5.34 -0.43 -9.79
N PRO A 121 4.96 -1.02 -8.67
CA PRO A 121 4.25 -2.30 -8.65
C PRO A 121 2.76 -2.16 -8.93
N LYS A 122 2.23 -0.95 -9.06
CA LYS A 122 0.79 -0.67 -9.24
C LYS A 122 -0.07 -1.26 -8.11
N VAL A 123 0.45 -1.25 -6.89
CA VAL A 123 -0.23 -1.72 -5.67
C VAL A 123 -0.16 -0.64 -4.58
N ALA A 124 -0.84 -0.88 -3.48
CA ALA A 124 -0.95 0.04 -2.35
C ALA A 124 -1.06 -0.73 -1.03
N GLY A 125 -0.78 -0.05 0.08
CA GLY A 125 -0.95 -0.60 1.42
C GLY A 125 -0.03 -1.79 1.67
N ILE A 126 -0.50 -2.73 2.48
CA ILE A 126 0.30 -3.92 2.81
C ILE A 126 0.64 -4.79 1.59
N GLY A 127 -0.03 -4.62 0.43
CA GLY A 127 0.41 -5.26 -0.82
C GLY A 127 1.77 -4.75 -1.28
N GLU A 128 2.03 -3.45 -1.15
CA GLU A 128 3.36 -2.86 -1.34
C GLU A 128 4.32 -3.35 -0.25
N GLY A 129 3.89 -3.32 1.01
CA GLY A 129 4.66 -3.84 2.14
C GLY A 129 5.07 -5.30 1.96
N TYR A 130 4.20 -6.15 1.43
CA TYR A 130 4.53 -7.54 1.12
C TYR A 130 5.65 -7.65 0.08
N LEU A 131 5.63 -6.83 -0.96
CA LEU A 131 6.72 -6.79 -1.93
C LEU A 131 8.04 -6.34 -1.30
N VAL A 132 8.00 -5.42 -0.35
CA VAL A 132 9.17 -5.03 0.45
C VAL A 132 9.68 -6.21 1.29
N MET A 133 8.78 -6.96 1.95
CA MET A 133 9.16 -8.17 2.71
C MET A 133 9.81 -9.22 1.79
N ARG A 134 9.33 -9.38 0.55
CA ARG A 134 9.96 -10.27 -0.45
C ARG A 134 11.35 -9.78 -0.86
N ALA A 135 11.53 -8.46 -1.05
CA ALA A 135 12.84 -7.88 -1.32
C ALA A 135 13.84 -8.14 -0.18
N VAL A 136 13.38 -7.98 1.07
CA VAL A 136 14.17 -8.31 2.27
C VAL A 136 14.56 -9.79 2.29
N ALA A 137 13.61 -10.69 2.07
CA ALA A 137 13.87 -12.13 2.04
C ALA A 137 14.89 -12.51 0.95
N ALA A 138 14.77 -11.91 -0.24
CA ALA A 138 15.73 -12.13 -1.33
C ALA A 138 17.15 -11.64 -0.97
N ARG A 139 17.26 -10.42 -0.41
CA ARG A 139 18.52 -9.85 0.06
C ARG A 139 19.18 -10.73 1.13
N ASP A 140 18.41 -11.14 2.13
CA ASP A 140 18.89 -11.91 3.28
C ASP A 140 19.27 -13.36 2.88
N ALA A 141 18.66 -13.87 1.79
CA ALA A 141 19.10 -15.11 1.12
C ALA A 141 20.35 -14.93 0.23
N GLY A 142 20.95 -13.74 0.21
CA GLY A 142 22.17 -13.45 -0.56
C GLY A 142 21.96 -13.25 -2.07
N ARG A 143 20.72 -13.05 -2.52
CA ARG A 143 20.42 -12.76 -3.92
C ARG A 143 20.88 -11.34 -4.30
N SER A 144 21.18 -11.14 -5.56
CA SER A 144 21.53 -9.82 -6.11
C SER A 144 20.31 -8.89 -6.17
N LEU A 145 20.55 -7.58 -6.28
CA LEU A 145 19.51 -6.59 -6.50
C LEU A 145 18.70 -6.90 -7.79
N ALA A 146 19.37 -7.34 -8.85
CA ALA A 146 18.71 -7.69 -10.10
C ALA A 146 17.72 -8.86 -9.94
N GLU A 147 18.13 -9.92 -9.24
CA GLU A 147 17.26 -11.08 -8.95
C GLU A 147 16.09 -10.72 -8.03
N ALA A 148 16.32 -9.86 -7.03
CA ALA A 148 15.26 -9.36 -6.16
C ALA A 148 14.26 -8.49 -6.94
N LYS A 149 14.75 -7.60 -7.81
CA LYS A 149 13.91 -6.77 -8.69
C LYS A 149 13.06 -7.64 -9.61
N GLU A 150 13.65 -8.66 -10.26
CA GLU A 150 12.95 -9.58 -11.14
C GLU A 150 11.83 -10.32 -10.39
N GLU A 151 12.11 -10.86 -9.21
CA GLU A 151 11.08 -11.50 -8.37
C GLU A 151 9.90 -10.57 -8.07
N ILE A 152 10.20 -9.32 -7.69
CA ILE A 152 9.14 -8.33 -7.38
C ILE A 152 8.33 -7.99 -8.63
N MET A 153 8.99 -7.80 -9.77
CA MET A 153 8.32 -7.49 -11.03
C MET A 153 7.45 -8.64 -11.55
N ASP A 154 7.81 -9.88 -11.27
CA ASP A 154 7.01 -11.06 -11.60
C ASP A 154 5.83 -11.26 -10.64
N LEU A 155 6.00 -10.87 -9.37
CA LEU A 155 4.99 -11.04 -8.33
C LEU A 155 3.95 -9.91 -8.33
N ALA A 156 4.36 -8.67 -8.49
CA ALA A 156 3.50 -7.50 -8.39
C ALA A 156 2.25 -7.56 -9.31
N PRO A 157 2.34 -7.99 -10.59
CA PRO A 157 1.16 -8.13 -11.44
C PRO A 157 0.17 -9.21 -10.97
N LYS A 158 0.61 -10.16 -10.16
CA LYS A 158 -0.21 -11.25 -9.62
C LYS A 158 -0.91 -10.88 -8.32
N LEU A 159 -0.51 -9.80 -7.64
CA LEU A 159 -1.18 -9.36 -6.42
C LEU A 159 -2.59 -8.86 -6.72
N ARG A 160 -3.57 -9.45 -6.04
CA ARG A 160 -4.97 -9.05 -6.06
C ARG A 160 -5.29 -8.26 -4.82
N THR A 161 -5.90 -7.11 -4.99
CA THR A 161 -6.37 -6.28 -3.89
C THR A 161 -7.85 -6.05 -4.05
N TYR A 162 -8.64 -6.64 -3.16
CA TYR A 162 -10.08 -6.41 -3.06
C TYR A 162 -10.38 -5.69 -1.75
N PHE A 163 -11.19 -4.65 -1.79
CA PHE A 163 -11.46 -3.91 -0.59
C PHE A 163 -12.91 -3.41 -0.51
N LEU A 164 -13.43 -3.48 0.70
CA LEU A 164 -14.73 -3.03 1.12
C LEU A 164 -14.56 -1.72 1.88
N VAL A 165 -15.33 -0.70 1.55
CA VAL A 165 -15.39 0.57 2.28
C VAL A 165 -16.83 0.88 2.70
N ASP A 166 -16.99 1.78 3.65
CA ASP A 166 -18.33 2.19 4.09
C ASP A 166 -19.05 3.05 3.05
N ASP A 167 -18.31 3.94 2.40
CA ASP A 167 -18.75 4.73 1.26
C ASP A 167 -17.56 5.15 0.37
N LEU A 168 -17.86 5.73 -0.78
CA LEU A 168 -16.84 6.18 -1.74
C LEU A 168 -16.44 7.66 -1.53
N TYR A 169 -17.01 8.34 -0.55
CA TYR A 169 -16.81 9.77 -0.35
C TYR A 169 -15.35 10.15 -0.12
N HIS A 170 -14.63 9.40 0.73
CA HIS A 170 -13.25 9.70 1.06
C HIS A 170 -12.33 9.51 -0.15
N LEU A 171 -12.51 8.44 -0.92
CA LEU A 171 -11.76 8.17 -2.17
C LEU A 171 -12.02 9.25 -3.23
N MET A 172 -13.28 9.67 -3.38
CA MET A 172 -13.67 10.72 -4.32
C MET A 172 -13.13 12.09 -3.89
N ARG A 173 -13.24 12.42 -2.59
CA ARG A 173 -12.73 13.68 -2.02
C ARG A 173 -11.21 13.77 -2.21
N GLY A 174 -10.51 12.67 -1.97
CA GLY A 174 -9.07 12.56 -2.17
C GLY A 174 -8.63 12.52 -3.65
N GLY A 175 -9.57 12.43 -4.60
CA GLY A 175 -9.27 12.35 -6.03
C GLY A 175 -8.73 11.00 -6.54
N ARG A 176 -8.75 9.94 -5.72
CA ARG A 176 -8.31 8.58 -6.10
C ARG A 176 -9.41 7.75 -6.74
N LEU A 177 -10.64 8.26 -6.69
CA LEU A 177 -11.77 7.73 -7.43
C LEU A 177 -12.47 8.86 -8.19
N SER A 178 -12.83 8.62 -9.46
CA SER A 178 -13.54 9.62 -10.25
C SER A 178 -14.97 9.84 -9.74
N LYS A 179 -15.50 11.07 -9.92
CA LYS A 179 -16.88 11.40 -9.54
C LYS A 179 -17.90 10.50 -10.24
N SER A 180 -17.67 10.14 -11.49
CA SER A 180 -18.54 9.23 -12.26
C SER A 180 -18.57 7.81 -11.69
N ALA A 181 -17.46 7.30 -11.22
CA ALA A 181 -17.39 6.01 -10.53
C ALA A 181 -18.08 6.06 -9.15
N ALA A 182 -18.03 7.20 -8.46
CA ALA A 182 -18.62 7.39 -7.13
C ALA A 182 -20.14 7.62 -7.14
N ILE A 183 -20.73 8.14 -8.23
CA ILE A 183 -22.20 8.42 -8.33
C ILE A 183 -23.06 7.18 -8.05
N MET A 184 -22.45 6.05 -8.01
CA MET A 184 -23.12 4.76 -7.85
C MET A 184 -23.52 4.39 -6.42
N GLY A 185 -23.44 5.23 -5.38
CA GLY A 185 -23.88 4.72 -4.10
C GLY A 185 -23.74 5.59 -2.85
N SER A 186 -24.58 6.58 -2.68
CA SER A 186 -24.73 7.33 -1.40
C SER A 186 -25.86 6.83 -0.49
N LEU A 187 -26.24 5.56 -0.57
CA LEU A 187 -27.22 4.99 0.35
C LEU A 187 -26.47 4.37 1.54
N ALA A 188 -26.73 4.83 2.75
CA ALA A 188 -26.05 4.44 3.99
C ALA A 188 -25.97 2.92 4.26
N SER A 189 -26.79 2.12 3.60
CA SER A 189 -26.80 0.66 3.71
C SER A 189 -26.06 -0.07 2.58
N ILE A 190 -25.58 0.65 1.56
CA ILE A 190 -24.86 0.07 0.44
C ILE A 190 -23.35 0.12 0.72
N LYS A 191 -22.71 -1.02 0.66
CA LYS A 191 -21.26 -1.19 0.86
C LYS A 191 -20.62 -1.50 -0.49
N PRO A 192 -19.83 -0.56 -1.04
CA PRO A 192 -19.11 -0.80 -2.27
C PRO A 192 -17.90 -1.70 -2.05
N ILE A 193 -17.65 -2.58 -3.00
CA ILE A 193 -16.42 -3.36 -3.10
C ILE A 193 -15.66 -2.89 -4.34
N LEU A 194 -14.38 -2.64 -4.17
CA LEU A 194 -13.48 -2.19 -5.22
C LEU A 194 -12.31 -3.18 -5.34
N TRP A 195 -11.61 -3.08 -6.46
CA TRP A 195 -10.34 -3.73 -6.64
C TRP A 195 -9.31 -2.77 -7.25
N ILE A 196 -8.05 -3.17 -7.27
CA ILE A 196 -6.98 -2.49 -8.01
C ILE A 196 -6.78 -3.24 -9.33
N ASP A 197 -7.00 -2.59 -10.46
CA ASP A 197 -6.82 -3.18 -11.79
C ASP A 197 -5.34 -3.29 -12.21
N ALA A 198 -5.07 -3.83 -13.40
CA ALA A 198 -3.72 -3.97 -13.93
C ALA A 198 -2.98 -2.65 -14.12
N GLU A 199 -3.70 -1.56 -14.32
CA GLU A 199 -3.13 -0.22 -14.46
C GLU A 199 -2.87 0.46 -13.10
N GLY A 200 -3.31 -0.15 -11.97
CA GLY A 200 -3.19 0.41 -10.62
C GLY A 200 -4.32 1.35 -10.23
N LYS A 201 -5.43 1.37 -10.99
CA LYS A 201 -6.60 2.20 -10.72
C LYS A 201 -7.56 1.52 -9.74
N LEU A 202 -8.24 2.33 -8.93
CA LEU A 202 -9.32 1.85 -8.07
C LEU A 202 -10.62 1.74 -8.88
N VAL A 203 -11.15 0.53 -9.00
CA VAL A 203 -12.36 0.24 -9.79
C VAL A 203 -13.43 -0.38 -8.91
N PRO A 204 -14.62 0.27 -8.77
CA PRO A 204 -15.76 -0.36 -8.12
C PRO A 204 -16.29 -1.54 -8.93
N ILE A 205 -16.42 -2.70 -8.30
CA ILE A 205 -16.83 -3.95 -8.97
C ILE A 205 -18.13 -4.53 -8.43
N SER A 206 -18.49 -4.21 -7.18
CA SER A 206 -19.73 -4.69 -6.58
C SER A 206 -20.32 -3.68 -5.60
N LYS A 207 -21.61 -3.83 -5.31
CA LYS A 207 -22.36 -3.06 -4.35
C LYS A 207 -23.32 -3.94 -3.61
N VAL A 208 -23.14 -4.05 -2.33
CA VAL A 208 -23.85 -5.00 -1.50
C VAL A 208 -24.62 -4.26 -0.41
N ARG A 209 -25.88 -4.61 -0.22
CA ARG A 209 -26.64 -4.07 0.88
C ARG A 209 -26.32 -4.78 2.18
N GLY A 210 -25.75 -4.05 3.13
CA GLY A 210 -25.40 -4.53 4.47
C GLY A 210 -23.99 -5.15 4.53
N ARG A 211 -23.26 -4.81 5.63
CA ARG A 211 -21.84 -5.19 5.82
C ARG A 211 -21.60 -6.70 5.80
N LYS A 212 -22.41 -7.48 6.53
CA LYS A 212 -22.24 -8.95 6.59
C LYS A 212 -22.28 -9.63 5.21
N LYS A 213 -23.20 -9.16 4.34
CA LYS A 213 -23.27 -9.66 2.95
C LYS A 213 -22.09 -9.19 2.12
N ALA A 214 -21.63 -7.95 2.33
CA ALA A 214 -20.50 -7.40 1.60
C ALA A 214 -19.18 -8.11 1.96
N VAL A 215 -18.96 -8.47 3.22
CA VAL A 215 -17.79 -9.28 3.63
C VAL A 215 -17.82 -10.67 2.98
N ARG A 216 -19.01 -11.28 2.89
CA ARG A 216 -19.15 -12.57 2.19
C ARG A 216 -18.85 -12.45 0.69
N GLU A 217 -19.35 -11.39 0.05
CA GLU A 217 -19.07 -11.12 -1.37
C GLU A 217 -17.57 -10.86 -1.59
N LEU A 218 -16.93 -10.10 -0.69
CA LEU A 218 -15.49 -9.88 -0.71
C LEU A 218 -14.72 -11.21 -0.68
N LEU A 219 -15.12 -12.13 0.20
CA LEU A 219 -14.51 -13.45 0.31
C LEU A 219 -14.71 -14.27 -0.97
N GLU A 220 -15.90 -14.25 -1.59
CA GLU A 220 -16.13 -14.96 -2.85
C GLU A 220 -15.30 -14.42 -4.02
N LEU A 221 -15.08 -13.09 -4.07
CA LEU A 221 -14.17 -12.47 -5.04
C LEU A 221 -12.72 -12.93 -4.83
N ILE A 222 -12.27 -12.97 -3.58
CA ILE A 222 -10.94 -13.48 -3.21
C ILE A 222 -10.79 -14.95 -3.63
N LYS A 223 -11.76 -15.81 -3.30
CA LYS A 223 -11.76 -17.25 -3.65
C LYS A 223 -11.65 -17.48 -5.16
N ALA A 224 -12.34 -16.67 -5.95
CA ALA A 224 -12.37 -16.84 -7.40
C ALA A 224 -11.01 -16.59 -8.07
N ASP A 225 -10.14 -15.81 -7.43
CA ASP A 225 -8.88 -15.33 -8.01
C ASP A 225 -7.63 -15.78 -7.24
N ILE A 226 -7.82 -16.55 -6.18
CA ILE A 226 -6.74 -16.97 -5.30
C ILE A 226 -5.81 -17.99 -5.98
N GLY A 227 -4.50 -17.76 -5.82
CA GLY A 227 -3.46 -18.73 -6.12
C GLY A 227 -3.03 -19.51 -4.86
N GLU A 228 -1.74 -19.49 -4.55
CA GLU A 228 -1.15 -20.22 -3.44
C GLU A 228 -0.29 -19.30 -2.56
N GLY A 229 -0.10 -19.72 -1.30
CA GLY A 229 0.86 -19.13 -0.39
C GLY A 229 0.27 -18.14 0.60
N THR A 230 0.93 -16.98 0.76
CA THR A 230 0.58 -15.96 1.76
C THR A 230 -0.55 -15.06 1.26
N ALA A 231 -1.53 -14.84 2.10
CA ALA A 231 -2.55 -13.82 1.93
C ALA A 231 -2.41 -12.74 3.02
N LEU A 232 -3.02 -11.57 2.80
CA LEU A 232 -2.94 -10.46 3.74
C LEU A 232 -4.32 -9.85 3.94
N VAL A 233 -4.57 -9.37 5.13
CA VAL A 233 -5.77 -8.60 5.49
C VAL A 233 -5.34 -7.28 6.10
N SER A 234 -5.91 -6.19 5.60
CA SER A 234 -5.77 -4.88 6.22
C SER A 234 -7.13 -4.28 6.58
N TYR A 235 -7.13 -3.38 7.56
CA TYR A 235 -8.36 -2.80 8.07
C TYR A 235 -8.15 -1.40 8.63
N THR A 236 -9.24 -0.62 8.70
CA THR A 236 -9.35 0.60 9.52
C THR A 236 -10.39 0.36 10.61
N ASN A 237 -10.00 0.52 11.89
CA ASN A 237 -10.84 0.40 13.10
C ASN A 237 -11.88 -0.76 13.13
N ASP A 238 -11.66 -1.85 12.40
CA ASP A 238 -12.49 -3.05 12.35
C ASP A 238 -11.62 -4.32 12.49
N LEU A 239 -10.92 -4.43 13.60
CA LEU A 239 -10.07 -5.60 13.89
C LEU A 239 -10.88 -6.90 13.93
N GLU A 240 -12.11 -6.85 14.49
CA GLU A 240 -12.97 -8.03 14.57
C GLU A 240 -13.32 -8.55 13.16
N GLY A 241 -13.71 -7.65 12.26
CA GLY A 241 -13.97 -8.00 10.86
C GLY A 241 -12.73 -8.52 10.14
N ALA A 242 -11.55 -7.99 10.44
CA ALA A 242 -10.29 -8.45 9.88
C ALA A 242 -9.93 -9.86 10.36
N GLU A 243 -10.10 -10.16 11.64
CA GLU A 243 -9.87 -11.50 12.19
C GLU A 243 -10.86 -12.53 11.64
N VAL A 244 -12.13 -12.16 11.46
CA VAL A 244 -13.11 -13.03 10.78
C VAL A 244 -12.67 -13.30 9.34
N LEU A 245 -12.29 -12.28 8.57
CA LEU A 245 -11.84 -12.47 7.20
C LEU A 245 -10.57 -13.35 7.14
N LYS A 246 -9.63 -13.15 8.06
CA LYS A 246 -8.43 -13.99 8.20
C LYS A 246 -8.79 -15.46 8.36
N GLN A 247 -9.69 -15.79 9.29
CA GLN A 247 -10.09 -17.19 9.54
C GLN A 247 -10.74 -17.82 8.32
N GLU A 248 -11.60 -17.08 7.63
CA GLU A 248 -12.24 -17.54 6.39
C GLU A 248 -11.22 -17.74 5.26
N MET A 249 -10.19 -16.87 5.16
CA MET A 249 -9.13 -17.02 4.16
C MET A 249 -8.19 -18.18 4.48
N LEU A 250 -7.85 -18.42 5.76
CA LEU A 250 -7.04 -19.57 6.17
C LEU A 250 -7.73 -20.92 5.89
N ALA A 251 -9.06 -20.93 5.79
CA ALA A 251 -9.82 -22.12 5.44
C ALA A 251 -9.84 -22.41 3.92
N LEU A 252 -9.28 -21.53 3.09
CA LEU A 252 -9.20 -21.73 1.64
C LEU A 252 -8.04 -22.65 1.28
N GLU A 253 -8.27 -23.53 0.33
CA GLU A 253 -7.22 -24.39 -0.23
C GLU A 253 -6.12 -23.53 -0.89
N GLY A 254 -4.86 -23.83 -0.60
CA GLY A 254 -3.69 -23.14 -1.14
C GLY A 254 -3.22 -21.94 -0.31
N ILE A 255 -3.90 -21.56 0.78
CA ILE A 255 -3.45 -20.51 1.68
C ILE A 255 -2.77 -21.11 2.91
N ASP A 256 -1.47 -20.84 3.02
CA ASP A 256 -0.63 -21.33 4.12
C ASP A 256 -0.60 -20.36 5.30
N GLU A 257 -0.70 -19.06 5.01
CA GLU A 257 -0.58 -18.00 6.01
C GLU A 257 -1.46 -16.80 5.65
N VAL A 258 -2.01 -16.14 6.69
CA VAL A 258 -2.69 -14.84 6.53
C VAL A 258 -2.13 -13.84 7.53
N LEU A 259 -1.45 -12.81 7.02
CA LEU A 259 -0.97 -11.69 7.82
C LEU A 259 -2.08 -10.64 8.00
N VAL A 260 -2.25 -10.13 9.21
CA VAL A 260 -3.23 -9.07 9.51
C VAL A 260 -2.51 -7.83 9.99
N MET A 261 -2.73 -6.70 9.32
CA MET A 261 -2.09 -5.43 9.66
C MET A 261 -3.08 -4.26 9.56
N PRO A 262 -3.04 -3.29 10.50
CA PRO A 262 -3.83 -2.09 10.37
C PRO A 262 -3.32 -1.25 9.18
N LEU A 263 -4.22 -0.55 8.51
CA LEU A 263 -3.84 0.45 7.51
C LEU A 263 -3.16 1.64 8.17
N GLY A 264 -2.10 2.12 7.56
CA GLY A 264 -1.44 3.35 7.93
C GLY A 264 -2.32 4.59 7.69
N PRO A 265 -1.95 5.73 8.27
CA PRO A 265 -2.79 6.94 8.25
C PRO A 265 -2.96 7.52 6.84
N VAL A 266 -1.98 7.37 5.94
CA VAL A 266 -2.06 7.89 4.56
C VAL A 266 -3.19 7.20 3.79
N ILE A 267 -3.23 5.87 3.81
CA ILE A 267 -4.28 5.10 3.14
C ILE A 267 -5.63 5.32 3.85
N SER A 268 -5.64 5.34 5.20
CA SER A 268 -6.84 5.57 6.00
C SER A 268 -7.53 6.91 5.68
N ALA A 269 -6.78 7.98 5.38
CA ALA A 269 -7.31 9.28 4.97
C ALA A 269 -8.19 9.22 3.70
N HIS A 270 -7.91 8.23 2.84
CA HIS A 270 -8.60 8.06 1.56
C HIS A 270 -9.68 6.98 1.58
N VAL A 271 -9.51 5.89 2.34
CA VAL A 271 -10.53 4.82 2.41
C VAL A 271 -11.57 5.07 3.50
N GLY A 272 -11.22 5.88 4.51
CA GLY A 272 -12.11 6.18 5.63
C GLY A 272 -12.21 5.06 6.66
N PRO A 273 -13.15 5.19 7.62
CA PRO A 273 -13.37 4.19 8.65
C PRO A 273 -14.01 2.90 8.10
N ASN A 274 -13.86 1.81 8.86
CA ASN A 274 -14.44 0.49 8.60
C ASN A 274 -14.06 -0.11 7.24
N ALA A 275 -12.93 0.28 6.66
CA ALA A 275 -12.40 -0.41 5.48
C ALA A 275 -11.89 -1.79 5.86
N LEU A 276 -12.08 -2.76 4.96
CA LEU A 276 -11.59 -4.12 5.08
C LEU A 276 -11.03 -4.55 3.73
N ILE A 277 -9.77 -4.94 3.71
CA ILE A 277 -9.03 -5.22 2.50
C ILE A 277 -8.47 -6.64 2.57
N GLY A 278 -8.67 -7.42 1.51
CA GLY A 278 -8.02 -8.69 1.31
C GLY A 278 -7.04 -8.63 0.14
N PHE A 279 -5.84 -9.15 0.37
CA PHE A 279 -4.80 -9.29 -0.65
C PHE A 279 -4.47 -10.76 -0.81
N VAL A 280 -4.37 -11.20 -2.05
CA VAL A 280 -3.95 -12.56 -2.39
C VAL A 280 -3.06 -12.56 -3.61
N ILE A 281 -2.25 -13.58 -3.76
CA ILE A 281 -1.50 -13.83 -4.98
C ILE A 281 -2.40 -14.62 -5.92
N GLY A 282 -2.72 -14.06 -7.07
CA GLY A 282 -3.50 -14.72 -8.10
C GLY A 282 -2.65 -15.68 -8.95
N LYS A 283 -3.31 -16.59 -9.66
CA LYS A 283 -2.64 -17.55 -10.57
C LYS A 283 -2.06 -16.88 -11.80
N GLU A 284 -2.69 -15.79 -12.24
CA GLU A 284 -2.32 -15.05 -13.45
C GLU A 284 -2.10 -13.57 -13.12
N ASN A 285 -1.59 -12.80 -14.06
CA ASN A 285 -1.49 -11.35 -13.93
C ASN A 285 -2.88 -10.70 -13.86
N ARG A 286 -2.99 -9.57 -13.16
CA ARG A 286 -4.20 -8.73 -13.12
C ARG A 286 -4.60 -8.31 -14.53
N LYS A 287 -5.90 -8.20 -14.77
CA LYS A 287 -6.51 -7.71 -16.01
C LYS A 287 -6.83 -6.23 -15.94
#